data_858df8c7fd42af15a016623d02ea2961
#
_entry.id   858df8c7fd42af15a016623d02ea2961
#
_cell.length_a   1.000
_cell.length_b   1.000
_cell.length_c   1.000
_cell.angle_alpha   90.00
_cell.angle_beta   90.00
_cell.angle_gamma   90.00
#
_symmetry.space_group_name_H-M   'P 1'
#
loop_
_entity.id
_entity.type
_entity.pdbx_description
1 polymer ?
#
loop_
_entity_poly.entity_id
_entity_poly.type
_entity_poly.pdbx_seq_one_letter_code
_entity_poly.pdbx_strand_id
1 'polypeptide(L)'
;TLEQLFLRLDEEALRAQAGLRTHEILVADDPLILLRIPDAYAGLYKVVSRENIADLLETNATHYIALKASAKGCMNSALFCEQLAEWLEKLYPARFTLLEKTPVQHVRLTHSNAVLECQQGNVTTEKVVLCTNGFESIRISNERGLDIDGRFHECIEGTIGYMGGYISDENHPPVAISYFDPQHVSRLDPYTYLTRRPHERGLQARNLICIGGPEIGLEDKATYDRNAHPYPGEAAQTIDSFMKKNFRGYPKNVAYDFLWHGLMGYTKNGVRLIGFEPCNHHLLYNLGCNGVGLLPSIYGASRISRLIGGEILPPSMFDVRDKRCFLPD
;
A
#
# COMPACT_ATOMS: atom_id res chain seq x y z
N THR A 1 10.55 -5.24 19.33
CA THR A 1 10.99 -6.45 20.02
C THR A 1 12.25 -7.04 19.38
N LEU A 2 12.94 -7.92 20.08
CA LEU A 2 14.07 -8.67 19.52
C LEU A 2 13.65 -9.55 18.34
N GLU A 3 12.49 -10.16 18.41
CA GLU A 3 11.94 -10.97 17.33
C GLU A 3 11.78 -10.15 16.04
N GLN A 4 11.21 -8.95 16.14
CA GLN A 4 11.12 -8.04 15.00
C GLN A 4 12.48 -7.61 14.47
N LEU A 5 13.46 -7.40 15.36
CA LEU A 5 14.84 -7.12 14.94
C LEU A 5 15.42 -8.28 14.15
N PHE A 6 15.27 -9.51 14.62
CA PHE A 6 15.79 -10.70 13.92
C PHE A 6 15.13 -10.89 12.56
N LEU A 7 13.82 -10.73 12.44
CA LEU A 7 13.13 -10.76 11.14
C LEU A 7 13.72 -9.74 10.15
N ARG A 8 14.08 -8.54 10.63
CA ARG A 8 14.69 -7.52 9.78
C ARG A 8 16.14 -7.83 9.41
N LEU A 9 16.87 -8.44 10.31
CA LEU A 9 18.24 -8.91 10.04
C LEU A 9 18.24 -10.08 9.03
N ASP A 10 17.28 -11.00 9.12
CA ASP A 10 17.09 -12.08 8.13
C ASP A 10 16.77 -11.52 6.74
N GLU A 11 15.84 -10.58 6.64
CA GLU A 11 15.56 -9.90 5.38
C GLU A 11 16.81 -9.23 4.79
N GLU A 12 17.62 -8.60 5.62
CA GLU A 12 18.81 -7.88 5.17
C GLU A 12 19.94 -8.84 4.80
N ALA A 13 20.06 -9.99 5.47
CA ALA A 13 20.97 -11.05 5.09
C ALA A 13 20.65 -11.58 3.69
N LEU A 14 19.37 -11.87 3.41
CA LEU A 14 18.92 -12.31 2.08
C LEU A 14 19.21 -11.25 1.01
N ARG A 15 18.99 -9.97 1.31
CA ARG A 15 19.31 -8.85 0.40
C ARG A 15 20.81 -8.74 0.13
N ALA A 16 21.63 -8.91 1.17
CA ALA A 16 23.07 -8.87 1.03
C ALA A 16 23.58 -10.00 0.14
N GLN A 17 23.07 -11.22 0.29
CA GLN A 17 23.39 -12.37 -0.57
C GLN A 17 23.00 -12.12 -2.03
N ALA A 18 21.90 -11.43 -2.26
CA ALA A 18 21.42 -11.08 -3.61
C ALA A 18 22.09 -9.82 -4.20
N GLY A 19 23.00 -9.16 -3.49
CA GLY A 19 23.58 -7.88 -3.90
C GLY A 19 22.59 -6.70 -3.93
N LEU A 20 21.47 -6.82 -3.21
CA LEU A 20 20.35 -5.87 -3.22
C LEU A 20 20.23 -5.06 -1.91
N ARG A 21 21.30 -4.98 -1.13
CA ARG A 21 21.29 -4.23 0.13
C ARG A 21 21.13 -2.74 -0.10
N THR A 22 20.03 -2.18 0.38
CA THR A 22 19.69 -0.75 0.26
C THR A 22 19.30 -0.09 1.58
N HIS A 23 19.38 -0.86 2.67
CA HIS A 23 18.97 -0.41 4.00
C HIS A 23 20.13 -0.46 4.98
N GLU A 24 20.07 0.41 5.98
CA GLU A 24 20.93 0.31 7.17
C GLU A 24 20.06 -0.10 8.36
N ILE A 25 20.53 -1.08 9.13
CA ILE A 25 19.92 -1.41 10.42
C ILE A 25 20.81 -0.81 11.50
N LEU A 26 20.23 0.07 12.30
CA LEU A 26 20.85 0.68 13.45
C LEU A 26 20.32 -0.01 14.71
N VAL A 27 21.18 -0.43 15.59
CA VAL A 27 20.82 -1.12 16.85
C VAL A 27 21.37 -0.32 18.02
N ALA A 28 20.57 -0.19 19.05
CA ALA A 28 20.94 0.52 20.25
C ALA A 28 22.18 -0.11 20.92
N ASP A 29 23.11 0.73 21.38
CA ASP A 29 24.24 0.32 22.22
C ASP A 29 23.71 -0.09 23.60
N ASP A 30 23.29 -1.35 23.68
CA ASP A 30 22.75 -1.97 24.88
C ASP A 30 23.28 -3.41 24.96
N PRO A 31 24.14 -3.71 25.94
CA PRO A 31 24.75 -5.03 26.10
C PRO A 31 23.72 -6.16 26.20
N LEU A 32 22.54 -5.91 26.79
CA LEU A 32 21.47 -6.91 26.91
C LEU A 32 20.83 -7.24 25.56
N ILE A 33 20.93 -6.35 24.60
CA ILE A 33 20.45 -6.55 23.24
C ILE A 33 21.56 -7.18 22.41
N LEU A 34 22.75 -6.60 22.43
CA LEU A 34 23.88 -6.99 21.58
C LEU A 34 24.34 -8.42 21.84
N LEU A 35 24.38 -8.86 23.10
CA LEU A 35 24.71 -10.24 23.48
C LEU A 35 23.70 -11.29 22.95
N ARG A 36 22.52 -10.87 22.53
CA ARG A 36 21.48 -11.75 22.02
C ARG A 36 21.44 -11.81 20.49
N ILE A 37 22.21 -10.95 19.81
CA ILE A 37 22.28 -10.98 18.34
C ILE A 37 23.31 -12.04 17.93
N PRO A 38 22.90 -13.07 17.16
CA PRO A 38 23.83 -14.08 16.68
C PRO A 38 24.95 -13.51 15.79
N ASP A 39 26.15 -14.09 15.88
CA ASP A 39 27.30 -13.69 15.07
C ASP A 39 27.05 -13.73 13.57
N ALA A 40 26.12 -14.59 13.11
CA ALA A 40 25.70 -14.67 11.72
C ALA A 40 25.20 -13.35 11.13
N TYR A 41 24.77 -12.40 11.97
CA TYR A 41 24.32 -11.05 11.56
C TYR A 41 25.41 -9.99 11.66
N ALA A 42 26.66 -10.36 12.02
CA ALA A 42 27.78 -9.42 12.06
C ALA A 42 27.92 -8.70 10.70
N GLY A 43 28.13 -7.39 10.74
CA GLY A 43 28.22 -6.56 9.52
C GLY A 43 26.89 -6.20 8.86
N LEU A 44 25.74 -6.71 9.33
CA LEU A 44 24.42 -6.33 8.83
C LEU A 44 23.82 -5.13 9.56
N TYR A 45 24.34 -4.76 10.70
CA TYR A 45 23.86 -3.64 11.51
C TYR A 45 25.03 -2.75 11.99
N LYS A 46 24.67 -1.55 12.42
CA LYS A 46 25.59 -0.62 13.10
C LYS A 46 25.07 -0.36 14.50
N VAL A 47 25.97 -0.32 15.47
CA VAL A 47 25.64 0.04 16.86
C VAL A 47 25.66 1.56 16.99
N VAL A 48 24.61 2.12 17.58
CA VAL A 48 24.43 3.56 17.81
C VAL A 48 23.84 3.80 19.20
N SER A 49 23.96 5.01 19.72
CA SER A 49 23.33 5.32 21.01
C SER A 49 21.79 5.28 20.92
N ARG A 50 21.12 5.07 22.06
CA ARG A 50 19.65 5.11 22.13
C ARG A 50 19.12 6.50 21.78
N GLU A 51 19.84 7.55 22.15
CA GLU A 51 19.52 8.94 21.82
C GLU A 51 19.52 9.14 20.30
N ASN A 52 20.50 8.56 19.61
CA ASN A 52 20.56 8.64 18.15
C ASN A 52 19.36 7.96 17.48
N ILE A 53 18.93 6.79 17.98
CA ILE A 53 17.69 6.13 17.50
C ILE A 53 16.48 7.01 17.77
N ALA A 54 16.38 7.58 18.97
CA ALA A 54 15.26 8.44 19.35
C ALA A 54 15.22 9.72 18.52
N ASP A 55 16.37 10.31 18.20
CA ASP A 55 16.48 11.49 17.35
C ASP A 55 16.07 11.20 15.90
N LEU A 56 16.53 10.10 15.33
CA LEU A 56 16.16 9.67 13.99
C LEU A 56 14.67 9.30 13.85
N LEU A 57 14.07 8.78 14.92
CA LEU A 57 12.64 8.49 15.00
C LEU A 57 11.82 9.71 15.45
N GLU A 58 12.45 10.85 15.75
CA GLU A 58 11.81 12.04 16.30
C GLU A 58 10.90 11.71 17.50
N THR A 59 11.37 10.85 18.42
CA THR A 59 10.56 10.33 19.52
C THR A 59 11.17 10.63 20.89
N ASN A 60 10.31 10.71 21.91
CA ASN A 60 10.71 10.70 23.31
C ASN A 60 10.61 9.29 23.92
N ALA A 61 10.07 8.33 23.19
CA ALA A 61 9.93 6.97 23.68
C ALA A 61 11.29 6.23 23.69
N THR A 62 11.59 5.56 24.80
CA THR A 62 12.88 4.89 25.05
C THR A 62 12.88 3.40 24.74
N HIS A 63 11.74 2.85 24.34
CA HIS A 63 11.58 1.40 24.11
C HIS A 63 12.04 0.93 22.73
N TYR A 64 12.32 1.85 21.80
CA TYR A 64 12.82 1.48 20.48
C TYR A 64 14.29 1.04 20.58
N ILE A 65 14.54 -0.20 20.19
CA ILE A 65 15.86 -0.85 20.29
C ILE A 65 16.63 -0.85 18.98
N ALA A 66 15.95 -0.60 17.87
CA ALA A 66 16.55 -0.59 16.55
C ALA A 66 15.74 0.28 15.57
N LEU A 67 16.41 0.70 14.51
CA LEU A 67 15.84 1.45 13.39
C LEU A 67 16.33 0.84 12.07
N LYS A 68 15.42 0.66 11.12
CA LYS A 68 15.75 0.39 9.73
C LYS A 68 15.69 1.68 8.93
N ALA A 69 16.84 2.20 8.54
CA ALA A 69 16.96 3.39 7.70
C ALA A 69 17.01 3.03 6.21
N SER A 70 16.29 3.78 5.39
CA SER A 70 16.33 3.65 3.93
C SER A 70 16.02 4.98 3.27
N ALA A 71 16.53 5.19 2.06
CA ALA A 71 16.08 6.32 1.25
C ALA A 71 14.59 6.15 0.92
N LYS A 72 13.78 7.13 1.34
CA LYS A 72 12.33 7.19 1.09
C LYS A 72 11.97 8.56 0.56
N GLY A 73 10.89 8.62 -0.20
CA GLY A 73 10.25 9.86 -0.62
C GLY A 73 8.82 9.95 -0.09
N CYS A 74 8.36 11.16 0.11
CA CYS A 74 6.97 11.46 0.40
C CYS A 74 6.37 12.23 -0.77
N MET A 75 5.19 11.84 -1.23
CA MET A 75 4.49 12.56 -2.29
C MET A 75 3.00 12.67 -1.97
N ASN A 76 2.36 13.65 -2.58
CA ASN A 76 0.91 13.71 -2.63
C ASN A 76 0.42 12.78 -3.74
N SER A 77 0.04 11.56 -3.37
CA SER A 77 -0.39 10.53 -4.33
C SER A 77 -1.68 10.91 -5.08
N ALA A 78 -2.60 11.64 -4.44
CA ALA A 78 -3.81 12.12 -5.08
C ALA A 78 -3.49 13.13 -6.17
N LEU A 79 -2.70 14.15 -5.84
CA LEU A 79 -2.26 15.16 -6.81
C LEU A 79 -1.44 14.54 -7.96
N PHE A 80 -0.61 13.54 -7.66
CA PHE A 80 0.13 12.82 -8.69
C PHE A 80 -0.81 12.11 -9.68
N CYS A 81 -1.83 11.41 -9.19
CA CYS A 81 -2.81 10.73 -10.04
C CYS A 81 -3.63 11.72 -10.87
N GLU A 82 -4.06 12.82 -10.27
CA GLU A 82 -4.80 13.90 -10.93
C GLU A 82 -3.98 14.51 -12.07
N GLN A 83 -2.77 14.95 -11.79
CA GLN A 83 -1.86 15.51 -12.79
C GLN A 83 -1.50 14.51 -13.90
N LEU A 84 -1.39 13.23 -13.58
CA LEU A 84 -1.15 12.19 -14.58
C LEU A 84 -2.37 12.03 -15.50
N ALA A 85 -3.58 12.03 -14.96
CA ALA A 85 -4.81 11.96 -15.76
C ALA A 85 -4.93 13.17 -16.69
N GLU A 86 -4.78 14.38 -16.16
CA GLU A 86 -4.78 15.63 -16.97
C GLU A 86 -3.71 15.62 -18.06
N TRP A 87 -2.51 15.12 -17.74
CA TRP A 87 -1.42 15.01 -18.72
C TRP A 87 -1.77 14.03 -19.85
N LEU A 88 -2.39 12.88 -19.52
CA LEU A 88 -2.83 11.90 -20.50
C LEU A 88 -3.94 12.43 -21.41
N GLU A 89 -4.94 13.11 -20.85
CA GLU A 89 -6.02 13.74 -21.61
C GLU A 89 -5.48 14.79 -22.58
N LYS A 90 -4.55 15.61 -22.13
CA LYS A 90 -3.92 16.66 -22.93
C LYS A 90 -3.04 16.11 -24.05
N LEU A 91 -2.26 15.07 -23.76
CA LEU A 91 -1.27 14.55 -24.71
C LEU A 91 -1.84 13.52 -25.68
N TYR A 92 -2.87 12.77 -25.24
CA TYR A 92 -3.45 11.67 -25.99
C TYR A 92 -4.98 11.74 -26.10
N PRO A 93 -5.56 12.89 -26.52
CA PRO A 93 -7.02 13.08 -26.50
C PRO A 93 -7.81 12.10 -27.37
N ALA A 94 -7.17 11.57 -28.43
CA ALA A 94 -7.79 10.57 -29.31
C ALA A 94 -7.59 9.10 -28.83
N ARG A 95 -6.80 8.88 -27.76
CA ARG A 95 -6.40 7.54 -27.30
C ARG A 95 -6.71 7.30 -25.81
N PHE A 96 -6.89 8.34 -25.04
CA PHE A 96 -7.21 8.28 -23.63
C PHE A 96 -8.55 8.94 -23.36
N THR A 97 -9.41 8.24 -22.64
CA THR A 97 -10.71 8.74 -22.21
C THR A 97 -10.90 8.36 -20.73
N LEU A 98 -11.15 9.35 -19.89
CA LEU A 98 -11.51 9.15 -18.50
C LEU A 98 -13.03 9.27 -18.35
N LEU A 99 -13.69 8.22 -17.90
CA LEU A 99 -15.12 8.18 -17.63
C LEU A 99 -15.35 8.14 -16.11
N GLU A 100 -15.47 9.29 -15.51
CA GLU A 100 -15.82 9.41 -14.10
C GLU A 100 -17.29 9.08 -13.84
N LYS A 101 -17.61 8.71 -12.60
CA LYS A 101 -18.99 8.39 -12.15
C LYS A 101 -19.66 7.33 -13.02
N THR A 102 -18.86 6.44 -13.58
CA THR A 102 -19.32 5.38 -14.48
C THR A 102 -18.96 4.01 -13.87
N PRO A 103 -19.71 3.58 -12.83
CA PRO A 103 -19.43 2.30 -12.18
C PRO A 103 -19.71 1.16 -13.14
N VAL A 104 -18.72 0.26 -13.28
CA VAL A 104 -18.86 -1.02 -13.96
C VAL A 104 -19.53 -1.99 -12.99
N GLN A 105 -20.68 -2.52 -13.38
CA GLN A 105 -21.47 -3.46 -12.55
C GLN A 105 -21.16 -4.92 -12.88
N HIS A 106 -20.85 -5.19 -14.15
CA HIS A 106 -20.59 -6.53 -14.64
C HIS A 106 -19.49 -6.51 -15.72
N VAL A 107 -18.56 -7.44 -15.61
CA VAL A 107 -17.56 -7.75 -16.64
C VAL A 107 -17.92 -9.11 -17.24
N ARG A 108 -18.40 -9.13 -18.45
CA ARG A 108 -18.72 -10.36 -19.18
C ARG A 108 -17.56 -10.70 -20.12
N LEU A 109 -16.86 -11.79 -19.82
CA LEU A 109 -15.75 -12.30 -20.62
C LEU A 109 -16.29 -13.32 -21.61
N THR A 110 -16.16 -13.01 -22.90
CA THR A 110 -16.58 -13.89 -23.99
C THR A 110 -15.37 -14.69 -24.53
N HIS A 111 -15.58 -15.46 -25.57
CA HIS A 111 -14.51 -16.16 -26.28
C HIS A 111 -13.57 -15.19 -27.02
N SER A 112 -14.08 -14.03 -27.48
CA SER A 112 -13.38 -13.12 -28.39
C SER A 112 -13.08 -11.74 -27.80
N ASN A 113 -13.79 -11.33 -26.74
CA ASN A 113 -13.67 -10.00 -26.15
C ASN A 113 -14.19 -9.96 -24.71
N ALA A 114 -14.19 -8.78 -24.12
CA ALA A 114 -14.86 -8.50 -22.85
C ALA A 114 -15.91 -7.39 -23.06
N VAL A 115 -17.02 -7.46 -22.33
CA VAL A 115 -18.06 -6.44 -22.30
C VAL A 115 -18.20 -5.93 -20.88
N LEU A 116 -18.02 -4.61 -20.71
CA LEU A 116 -18.24 -3.91 -19.45
C LEU A 116 -19.66 -3.34 -19.45
N GLU A 117 -20.47 -3.78 -18.51
CA GLU A 117 -21.83 -3.30 -18.36
C GLU A 117 -21.88 -2.19 -17.31
N CYS A 118 -22.23 -0.99 -17.75
CA CYS A 118 -22.37 0.22 -16.93
C CYS A 118 -23.79 0.73 -17.00
N GLN A 119 -24.19 1.58 -16.04
CA GLN A 119 -25.53 2.19 -16.08
C GLN A 119 -25.77 3.04 -17.33
N GLN A 120 -24.70 3.66 -17.86
CA GLN A 120 -24.77 4.56 -19.02
C GLN A 120 -24.66 3.83 -20.37
N GLY A 121 -24.44 2.53 -20.37
CA GLY A 121 -24.29 1.71 -21.56
C GLY A 121 -23.11 0.72 -21.46
N ASN A 122 -22.92 -0.07 -22.49
CA ASN A 122 -21.90 -1.11 -22.51
C ASN A 122 -20.66 -0.68 -23.29
N VAL A 123 -19.50 -1.09 -22.81
CA VAL A 123 -18.22 -0.92 -23.50
C VAL A 123 -17.68 -2.30 -23.89
N THR A 124 -17.46 -2.52 -25.18
CA THR A 124 -16.80 -3.72 -25.69
C THR A 124 -15.33 -3.44 -25.91
N THR A 125 -14.46 -4.35 -25.44
CA THR A 125 -13.01 -4.19 -25.52
C THR A 125 -12.30 -5.53 -25.68
N GLU A 126 -11.09 -5.52 -26.22
CA GLU A 126 -10.25 -6.71 -26.29
C GLU A 126 -9.66 -7.11 -24.94
N LYS A 127 -9.36 -6.12 -24.10
CA LYS A 127 -8.72 -6.34 -22.80
C LYS A 127 -9.36 -5.49 -21.71
N VAL A 128 -9.53 -6.08 -20.55
CA VAL A 128 -9.91 -5.39 -19.30
C VAL A 128 -8.77 -5.52 -18.30
N VAL A 129 -8.38 -4.43 -17.69
CA VAL A 129 -7.42 -4.43 -16.57
C VAL A 129 -8.13 -3.98 -15.31
N LEU A 130 -8.27 -4.86 -14.33
CA LEU A 130 -8.81 -4.50 -13.03
C LEU A 130 -7.72 -3.86 -12.16
N CYS A 131 -7.92 -2.58 -11.85
CA CYS A 131 -7.07 -1.80 -10.95
C CYS A 131 -7.85 -1.36 -9.69
N THR A 132 -8.92 -2.07 -9.36
CA THR A 132 -9.92 -1.73 -8.35
C THR A 132 -9.50 -2.09 -6.93
N ASN A 133 -8.25 -2.47 -6.74
CA ASN A 133 -7.71 -2.95 -5.46
C ASN A 133 -8.35 -4.26 -4.95
N GLY A 134 -9.42 -4.72 -5.58
CA GLY A 134 -9.95 -6.06 -5.38
C GLY A 134 -11.23 -6.21 -4.56
N PHE A 135 -11.95 -5.12 -4.29
CA PHE A 135 -13.20 -5.25 -3.56
C PHE A 135 -14.38 -4.50 -4.13
N GLU A 136 -14.43 -4.33 -5.37
CA GLU A 136 -15.63 -3.79 -6.00
C GLU A 136 -16.72 -4.87 -6.03
N SER A 137 -17.96 -4.44 -5.95
CA SER A 137 -19.14 -5.31 -6.17
C SER A 137 -19.35 -5.67 -7.65
N ILE A 138 -18.26 -5.74 -8.41
CA ILE A 138 -18.26 -6.08 -9.83
C ILE A 138 -18.50 -7.57 -9.97
N ARG A 139 -19.49 -7.95 -10.76
CA ARG A 139 -19.72 -9.33 -11.21
C ARG A 139 -18.81 -9.65 -12.40
N ILE A 140 -18.24 -10.86 -12.42
CA ILE A 140 -17.41 -11.34 -13.53
C ILE A 140 -17.99 -12.66 -14.04
N SER A 141 -18.54 -12.68 -15.24
CA SER A 141 -18.96 -13.91 -15.90
C SER A 141 -17.99 -14.32 -17.01
N ASN A 142 -17.80 -15.62 -17.18
CA ASN A 142 -16.85 -16.18 -18.11
C ASN A 142 -17.53 -17.27 -18.97
N GLU A 143 -17.66 -17.02 -20.28
CA GLU A 143 -18.28 -17.96 -21.20
C GLU A 143 -17.46 -19.25 -21.41
N ARG A 144 -16.20 -19.28 -20.96
CA ARG A 144 -15.35 -20.48 -20.95
C ARG A 144 -15.61 -21.44 -19.79
N GLY A 145 -16.61 -21.15 -18.97
CA GLY A 145 -17.17 -22.07 -17.99
C GLY A 145 -16.50 -22.12 -16.62
N LEU A 146 -15.31 -21.54 -16.43
CA LEU A 146 -14.65 -21.51 -15.13
C LEU A 146 -15.09 -20.28 -14.33
N ASP A 147 -15.37 -20.47 -13.04
CA ASP A 147 -15.75 -19.41 -12.12
C ASP A 147 -14.55 -18.52 -11.79
N ILE A 148 -14.53 -17.34 -12.41
CA ILE A 148 -13.56 -16.28 -12.14
C ILE A 148 -14.07 -15.35 -11.03
N ASP A 149 -15.38 -15.16 -10.94
CA ASP A 149 -16.02 -14.23 -9.99
C ASP A 149 -15.75 -14.62 -8.55
N GLY A 150 -16.06 -15.86 -8.17
CA GLY A 150 -15.81 -16.36 -6.82
C GLY A 150 -14.33 -16.27 -6.44
N ARG A 151 -13.44 -16.69 -7.35
CA ARG A 151 -11.99 -16.58 -7.13
C ARG A 151 -11.51 -15.14 -6.93
N PHE A 152 -11.98 -14.20 -7.75
CA PHE A 152 -11.64 -12.79 -7.64
C PHE A 152 -12.02 -12.23 -6.28
N HIS A 153 -13.24 -12.50 -5.82
CA HIS A 153 -13.73 -12.02 -4.54
C HIS A 153 -13.12 -12.74 -3.33
N GLU A 154 -12.68 -13.97 -3.48
CA GLU A 154 -12.01 -14.73 -2.41
C GLU A 154 -10.52 -14.40 -2.22
N CYS A 155 -9.85 -13.90 -3.26
CA CYS A 155 -8.41 -13.65 -3.22
C CYS A 155 -8.01 -12.44 -2.38
N ILE A 156 -8.90 -11.50 -2.17
CA ILE A 156 -8.60 -10.20 -1.58
C ILE A 156 -9.54 -9.88 -0.43
N GLU A 157 -8.95 -9.48 0.69
CA GLU A 157 -9.65 -9.02 1.88
C GLU A 157 -9.61 -7.50 1.96
N GLY A 158 -10.71 -6.88 2.40
CA GLY A 158 -10.84 -5.45 2.59
C GLY A 158 -10.43 -5.01 3.98
N THR A 159 -9.63 -3.97 4.06
CA THR A 159 -9.27 -3.32 5.32
C THR A 159 -9.43 -1.82 5.18
N ILE A 160 -10.15 -1.19 6.09
CA ILE A 160 -10.27 0.27 6.12
C ILE A 160 -9.12 0.84 6.93
N GLY A 161 -8.29 1.66 6.30
CA GLY A 161 -7.27 2.46 6.99
C GLY A 161 -7.77 3.85 7.30
N TYR A 162 -7.53 4.32 8.52
CA TYR A 162 -7.90 5.65 8.99
C TYR A 162 -6.67 6.53 9.09
N MET A 163 -6.81 7.77 8.62
CA MET A 163 -5.75 8.76 8.57
C MET A 163 -6.19 10.07 9.20
N GLY A 164 -5.25 10.72 9.88
CA GLY A 164 -5.37 12.11 10.31
C GLY A 164 -4.27 12.96 9.68
N GLY A 165 -4.56 14.23 9.42
CA GLY A 165 -3.57 15.18 8.92
C GLY A 165 -3.76 16.56 9.52
N TYR A 166 -2.66 17.24 9.80
CA TYR A 166 -2.68 18.63 10.25
C TYR A 166 -1.54 19.43 9.63
N ILE A 167 -1.75 20.73 9.51
CA ILE A 167 -0.75 21.66 9.01
C ILE A 167 0.03 22.22 10.19
N SER A 168 1.34 21.97 10.21
CA SER A 168 2.27 22.53 11.18
C SER A 168 2.83 23.86 10.70
N ASP A 169 2.90 24.83 11.58
CA ASP A 169 3.56 26.11 11.29
C ASP A 169 5.10 26.02 11.27
N GLU A 170 5.65 24.90 11.75
CA GLU A 170 7.07 24.61 11.73
C GLU A 170 7.46 24.02 10.36
N ASN A 171 8.59 24.50 9.83
CA ASN A 171 9.15 24.02 8.57
C ASN A 171 10.36 23.12 8.83
N HIS A 172 10.13 21.83 8.90
CA HIS A 172 11.16 20.80 9.04
C HIS A 172 11.40 20.03 7.75
N PRO A 173 12.56 19.38 7.58
CA PRO A 173 12.82 18.51 6.44
C PRO A 173 11.76 17.42 6.28
N PRO A 174 11.47 16.98 5.05
CA PRO A 174 10.57 15.86 4.80
C PRO A 174 11.04 14.59 5.50
N VAL A 175 10.10 13.83 6.07
CA VAL A 175 10.38 12.57 6.75
C VAL A 175 9.25 11.57 6.53
N ALA A 176 9.58 10.27 6.53
CA ALA A 176 8.63 9.18 6.60
C ALA A 176 9.09 8.20 7.67
N ILE A 177 8.33 8.08 8.74
CA ILE A 177 8.64 7.22 9.88
C ILE A 177 7.54 6.17 10.03
N SER A 178 7.93 4.93 10.32
CA SER A 178 7.01 3.87 10.72
C SER A 178 7.40 3.36 12.09
N TYR A 179 6.47 3.45 13.04
CA TYR A 179 6.65 3.03 14.42
C TYR A 179 6.01 1.65 14.60
N PHE A 180 6.80 0.67 14.99
CA PHE A 180 6.32 -0.67 15.32
C PHE A 180 6.20 -0.80 16.83
N ASP A 181 4.98 -0.83 17.36
CA ASP A 181 4.73 -0.99 18.79
C ASP A 181 4.77 -2.49 19.16
N PRO A 182 5.57 -2.88 20.17
CA PRO A 182 5.66 -4.26 20.61
C PRO A 182 4.37 -4.83 21.23
N GLN A 183 3.43 -3.98 21.60
CA GLN A 183 2.14 -4.42 22.15
C GLN A 183 1.15 -4.88 21.05
N HIS A 184 1.46 -4.66 19.79
CA HIS A 184 0.63 -4.97 18.63
C HIS A 184 1.38 -5.90 17.67
N VAL A 185 1.53 -7.17 18.05
CA VAL A 185 2.27 -8.18 17.27
C VAL A 185 1.31 -9.15 16.61
N SER A 186 0.37 -8.65 15.81
CA SER A 186 -0.30 -9.51 14.86
C SER A 186 0.14 -9.19 13.42
N ARG A 187 0.00 -10.14 12.52
CA ARG A 187 0.27 -9.93 11.09
C ARG A 187 -0.66 -8.86 10.47
N LEU A 188 -1.73 -8.54 11.17
CA LEU A 188 -2.79 -7.60 10.80
C LEU A 188 -2.73 -6.32 11.64
N ASP A 189 -1.85 -6.26 12.65
CA ASP A 189 -1.73 -5.04 13.45
C ASP A 189 -0.93 -4.00 12.70
N PRO A 190 -1.55 -2.88 12.41
CA PRO A 190 -0.90 -1.82 11.68
C PRO A 190 0.20 -1.20 12.52
N TYR A 191 1.32 -0.93 11.89
CA TYR A 191 2.26 0.02 12.43
C TYR A 191 1.71 1.44 12.24
N THR A 192 1.92 2.30 13.21
CA THR A 192 1.62 3.72 13.03
C THR A 192 2.70 4.34 12.16
N TYR A 193 2.30 5.03 11.12
CA TYR A 193 3.21 5.72 10.22
C TYR A 193 2.89 7.21 10.15
N LEU A 194 3.95 7.98 10.00
CA LEU A 194 3.92 9.42 9.87
C LEU A 194 4.68 9.83 8.61
N THR A 195 4.10 10.75 7.86
CA THR A 195 4.80 11.45 6.80
C THR A 195 4.72 12.95 7.05
N ARG A 196 5.85 13.63 6.93
CA ARG A 196 5.94 15.08 6.91
C ARG A 196 6.45 15.52 5.56
N ARG A 197 5.74 16.45 4.92
CA ARG A 197 6.09 16.98 3.61
C ARG A 197 5.80 18.47 3.53
N PRO A 198 6.49 19.21 2.66
CA PRO A 198 6.16 20.60 2.42
C PRO A 198 4.68 20.77 2.04
N HIS A 199 4.08 21.82 2.55
CA HIS A 199 2.73 22.24 2.22
C HIS A 199 2.73 23.74 1.95
N GLU A 200 2.55 24.08 0.71
CA GLU A 200 2.50 25.47 0.28
C GLU A 200 1.06 25.99 0.40
N ARG A 201 0.84 26.89 1.33
CA ARG A 201 -0.40 27.65 1.43
C ARG A 201 -0.04 29.13 1.58
N GLY A 202 -0.07 29.86 0.47
CA GLY A 202 0.36 31.25 0.43
C GLY A 202 1.89 31.41 0.46
N LEU A 203 2.37 32.49 1.06
CA LEU A 203 3.80 32.84 1.11
C LEU A 203 4.61 32.17 2.22
N GLN A 204 3.97 31.34 3.06
CA GLN A 204 4.63 30.67 4.19
C GLN A 204 4.85 29.20 3.89
N ALA A 205 6.12 28.79 3.96
CA ALA A 205 6.48 27.37 3.93
C ALA A 205 6.02 26.70 5.25
N ARG A 206 5.13 25.71 5.13
CA ARG A 206 4.58 24.91 6.23
C ARG A 206 4.81 23.45 5.96
N ASN A 207 4.54 22.60 6.94
CA ASN A 207 4.52 21.16 6.73
C ASN A 207 3.10 20.61 6.86
N LEU A 208 2.74 19.70 5.99
CA LEU A 208 1.61 18.80 6.20
C LEU A 208 2.13 17.51 6.83
N ILE A 209 1.60 17.20 8.00
CA ILE A 209 1.89 15.96 8.71
C ILE A 209 0.67 15.05 8.56
N CYS A 210 0.87 13.89 7.94
CA CYS A 210 -0.15 12.87 7.80
C CYS A 210 0.22 11.65 8.63
N ILE A 211 -0.74 11.12 9.36
CA ILE A 211 -0.57 10.02 10.30
C ILE A 211 -1.61 8.95 9.98
N GLY A 212 -1.17 7.72 9.86
CA GLY A 212 -2.02 6.54 9.70
C GLY A 212 -1.60 5.43 10.67
N GLY A 213 -2.53 4.56 10.98
CA GLY A 213 -2.27 3.45 11.89
C GLY A 213 -3.51 2.62 12.16
N PRO A 214 -4.62 3.19 12.63
CA PRO A 214 -5.81 2.39 12.89
C PRO A 214 -6.33 1.77 11.59
N GLU A 215 -6.51 0.45 11.61
CA GLU A 215 -7.05 -0.33 10.51
C GLU A 215 -8.18 -1.23 11.03
N ILE A 216 -9.25 -1.35 10.26
CA ILE A 216 -10.39 -2.20 10.60
C ILE A 216 -10.67 -3.11 9.41
N GLY A 217 -10.63 -4.43 9.64
CA GLY A 217 -11.03 -5.42 8.64
C GLY A 217 -12.53 -5.31 8.33
N LEU A 218 -12.90 -5.45 7.08
CA LEU A 218 -14.28 -5.54 6.65
C LEU A 218 -14.70 -7.00 6.55
N GLU A 219 -15.71 -7.38 7.33
CA GLU A 219 -16.34 -8.71 7.24
C GLU A 219 -17.09 -8.87 5.91
N ASP A 220 -17.82 -7.84 5.49
CA ASP A 220 -18.51 -7.80 4.21
C ASP A 220 -17.97 -6.66 3.31
N LYS A 221 -17.23 -7.06 2.29
CA LYS A 221 -16.57 -6.16 1.33
C LYS A 221 -17.54 -5.30 0.52
N ALA A 222 -18.77 -5.76 0.33
CA ALA A 222 -19.78 -5.08 -0.47
C ALA A 222 -20.39 -3.86 0.23
N THR A 223 -20.16 -3.71 1.54
CA THR A 223 -20.81 -2.68 2.36
C THR A 223 -20.03 -1.38 2.48
N TYR A 224 -18.81 -1.30 1.98
CA TYR A 224 -18.02 -0.08 2.07
C TYR A 224 -18.51 0.99 1.09
N ASP A 225 -19.07 2.05 1.63
CA ASP A 225 -19.34 3.30 0.91
C ASP A 225 -18.53 4.43 1.56
N ARG A 226 -17.57 4.97 0.82
CA ARG A 226 -16.70 6.06 1.28
C ARG A 226 -17.49 7.26 1.80
N ASN A 227 -18.63 7.57 1.20
CA ASN A 227 -19.42 8.76 1.54
C ASN A 227 -20.37 8.49 2.72
N ALA A 228 -20.79 7.24 2.91
CA ALA A 228 -21.70 6.85 3.97
C ALA A 228 -20.97 6.31 5.22
N HIS A 229 -19.72 5.87 5.08
CA HIS A 229 -18.95 5.32 6.19
C HIS A 229 -18.41 6.46 7.07
N PRO A 230 -18.85 6.58 8.32
CA PRO A 230 -18.40 7.66 9.19
C PRO A 230 -16.95 7.46 9.61
N TYR A 231 -16.22 8.55 9.82
CA TYR A 231 -14.91 8.49 10.47
C TYR A 231 -15.12 8.28 11.99
N PRO A 232 -14.66 7.16 12.57
CA PRO A 232 -14.88 6.88 13.99
C PRO A 232 -14.08 7.82 14.87
N GLY A 233 -14.71 8.39 15.89
CA GLY A 233 -14.01 9.21 16.88
C GLY A 233 -12.88 8.47 17.60
N GLU A 234 -13.03 7.17 17.78
CA GLU A 234 -11.99 6.29 18.37
C GLU A 234 -10.72 6.22 17.51
N ALA A 235 -10.84 6.26 16.19
CA ALA A 235 -9.66 6.27 15.31
C ALA A 235 -8.84 7.56 15.49
N ALA A 236 -9.52 8.71 15.58
CA ALA A 236 -8.86 9.98 15.87
C ALA A 236 -8.19 9.98 17.25
N GLN A 237 -8.86 9.45 18.27
CA GLN A 237 -8.33 9.33 19.61
C GLN A 237 -7.10 8.40 19.68
N THR A 238 -7.15 7.30 18.94
CA THR A 238 -6.03 6.35 18.84
C THR A 238 -4.80 7.03 18.23
N ILE A 239 -4.99 7.75 17.11
CA ILE A 239 -3.91 8.52 16.47
C ILE A 239 -3.35 9.58 17.45
N ASP A 240 -4.22 10.38 18.06
CA ASP A 240 -3.82 11.44 18.98
C ASP A 240 -3.04 10.90 20.20
N SER A 241 -3.54 9.82 20.79
CA SER A 241 -2.91 9.17 21.96
C SER A 241 -1.54 8.59 21.59
N PHE A 242 -1.42 7.95 20.43
CA PHE A 242 -0.16 7.44 19.94
C PHE A 242 0.84 8.57 19.70
N MET A 243 0.44 9.63 19.03
CA MET A 243 1.30 10.76 18.70
C MET A 243 1.79 11.50 19.93
N LYS A 244 0.93 11.75 20.90
CA LYS A 244 1.32 12.35 22.19
C LYS A 244 2.39 11.55 22.94
N LYS A 245 2.31 10.23 22.84
CA LYS A 245 3.26 9.33 23.49
C LYS A 245 4.59 9.22 22.74
N ASN A 246 4.55 9.22 21.42
CA ASN A 246 5.68 8.80 20.60
C ASN A 246 6.34 9.90 19.77
N PHE A 247 5.62 10.90 19.31
CA PHE A 247 6.19 11.91 18.42
C PHE A 247 6.58 13.19 19.16
N ARG A 248 7.88 13.53 19.17
CA ARG A 248 8.47 14.64 19.94
C ARG A 248 7.88 16.00 19.57
N GLY A 249 7.65 16.23 18.27
CA GLY A 249 7.11 17.48 17.74
C GLY A 249 5.58 17.58 17.75
N TYR A 250 4.85 16.67 18.44
CA TYR A 250 3.41 16.70 18.42
C TYR A 250 2.84 17.79 19.34
N PRO A 251 2.04 18.72 18.82
CA PRO A 251 1.46 19.79 19.64
C PRO A 251 0.52 19.24 20.72
N LYS A 252 0.41 19.94 21.84
CA LYS A 252 -0.48 19.51 22.95
C LYS A 252 -1.95 19.43 22.55
N ASN A 253 -2.40 20.35 21.69
CA ASN A 253 -3.76 20.44 21.19
C ASN A 253 -3.71 20.50 19.66
N VAL A 254 -3.92 19.38 19.02
CA VAL A 254 -3.99 19.31 17.55
C VAL A 254 -5.45 19.35 17.13
N ALA A 255 -5.77 20.32 16.26
CA ALA A 255 -6.96 20.24 15.44
C ALA A 255 -6.56 19.63 14.11
N TYR A 256 -7.11 18.47 13.78
CA TYR A 256 -6.87 17.86 12.49
C TYR A 256 -7.56 18.68 11.39
N ASP A 257 -6.78 19.16 10.40
CA ASP A 257 -7.31 19.82 9.22
C ASP A 257 -7.98 18.81 8.28
N PHE A 258 -7.52 17.54 8.35
CA PHE A 258 -7.98 16.46 7.48
C PHE A 258 -8.18 15.18 8.30
N LEU A 259 -9.34 14.57 8.14
CA LEU A 259 -9.65 13.22 8.62
C LEU A 259 -10.24 12.45 7.44
N TRP A 260 -9.65 11.32 7.11
CA TRP A 260 -10.14 10.50 6.01
C TRP A 260 -9.87 9.01 6.25
N HIS A 261 -10.57 8.20 5.51
CA HIS A 261 -10.36 6.75 5.48
C HIS A 261 -10.36 6.26 4.04
N GLY A 262 -9.84 5.07 3.85
CA GLY A 262 -9.80 4.42 2.55
C GLY A 262 -9.77 2.92 2.68
N LEU A 263 -10.42 2.26 1.74
CA LEU A 263 -10.43 0.82 1.64
C LEU A 263 -9.15 0.34 0.95
N MET A 264 -8.46 -0.61 1.57
CA MET A 264 -7.23 -1.22 1.07
C MET A 264 -7.44 -2.71 0.82
N GLY A 265 -6.87 -3.24 -0.27
CA GLY A 265 -6.90 -4.65 -0.61
C GLY A 265 -5.67 -5.40 -0.13
N TYR A 266 -5.92 -6.39 0.70
CA TYR A 266 -4.91 -7.32 1.14
C TYR A 266 -5.15 -8.69 0.53
N THR A 267 -4.17 -9.23 -0.17
CA THR A 267 -4.22 -10.61 -0.64
C THR A 267 -3.90 -11.55 0.51
N LYS A 268 -4.52 -12.73 0.54
CA LYS A 268 -4.33 -13.73 1.60
C LYS A 268 -2.86 -14.12 1.85
N ASN A 269 -2.03 -14.05 0.83
CA ASN A 269 -0.60 -14.41 0.90
C ASN A 269 0.34 -13.20 0.90
N GLY A 270 -0.19 -11.97 0.94
CA GLY A 270 0.60 -10.74 0.91
C GLY A 270 1.27 -10.45 -0.45
N VAL A 271 0.96 -11.21 -1.50
CA VAL A 271 1.55 -11.04 -2.83
C VAL A 271 0.50 -10.46 -3.79
N ARG A 272 0.84 -9.37 -4.48
CA ARG A 272 -0.03 -8.75 -5.48
C ARG A 272 -0.37 -9.69 -6.63
N LEU A 273 -1.48 -9.43 -7.27
CA LEU A 273 -1.88 -10.10 -8.51
C LEU A 273 -1.59 -9.17 -9.69
N ILE A 274 -0.68 -9.58 -10.58
CA ILE A 274 -0.29 -8.79 -11.75
C ILE A 274 -0.20 -9.72 -12.96
N GLY A 275 -0.98 -9.45 -14.00
CA GLY A 275 -0.93 -10.19 -15.26
C GLY A 275 -2.26 -10.75 -15.71
N PHE A 276 -2.23 -11.64 -16.69
CA PHE A 276 -3.42 -12.25 -17.27
C PHE A 276 -4.15 -13.15 -16.27
N GLU A 277 -5.48 -13.14 -16.39
CA GLU A 277 -6.33 -14.20 -15.88
C GLU A 277 -6.06 -15.48 -16.67
N PRO A 278 -5.59 -16.56 -16.02
CA PRO A 278 -5.20 -17.77 -16.75
C PRO A 278 -6.35 -18.42 -17.52
N CYS A 279 -7.58 -18.30 -17.00
CA CYS A 279 -8.76 -18.93 -17.61
C CYS A 279 -9.42 -18.09 -18.70
N ASN A 280 -9.08 -16.81 -18.81
CA ASN A 280 -9.54 -15.95 -19.90
C ASN A 280 -8.63 -14.72 -20.08
N HIS A 281 -7.81 -14.73 -21.10
CA HIS A 281 -6.82 -13.69 -21.38
C HIS A 281 -7.39 -12.33 -21.81
N HIS A 282 -8.71 -12.16 -21.85
CA HIS A 282 -9.32 -10.84 -21.99
C HIS A 282 -9.30 -10.04 -20.69
N LEU A 283 -9.03 -10.69 -19.54
CA LEU A 283 -8.93 -10.07 -18.23
C LEU A 283 -7.48 -10.07 -17.73
N LEU A 284 -7.08 -8.95 -17.14
CA LEU A 284 -5.81 -8.75 -16.45
C LEU A 284 -6.04 -8.12 -15.08
N TYR A 285 -5.07 -8.32 -14.19
CA TYR A 285 -5.10 -7.81 -12.83
C TYR A 285 -3.90 -6.93 -12.52
N ASN A 286 -4.13 -5.86 -11.78
CA ASN A 286 -3.13 -5.09 -11.04
C ASN A 286 -3.71 -4.78 -9.65
N LEU A 287 -3.82 -5.81 -8.81
CA LEU A 287 -4.62 -5.81 -7.59
C LEU A 287 -3.81 -6.10 -6.34
N GLY A 288 -4.36 -5.75 -5.19
CA GLY A 288 -3.81 -6.06 -3.87
C GLY A 288 -2.69 -5.10 -3.49
N CYS A 289 -3.03 -3.95 -2.91
CA CYS A 289 -2.01 -2.98 -2.48
C CYS A 289 -1.18 -3.48 -1.29
N ASN A 290 -1.74 -4.34 -0.44
CA ASN A 290 -1.10 -4.89 0.75
C ASN A 290 -0.43 -3.78 1.61
N GLY A 291 -1.10 -2.63 1.76
CA GLY A 291 -0.62 -1.46 2.49
C GLY A 291 0.40 -0.58 1.74
N VAL A 292 1.01 -1.06 0.64
CA VAL A 292 1.99 -0.32 -0.16
C VAL A 292 1.60 -0.34 -1.63
N GLY A 293 0.78 0.62 -2.07
CA GLY A 293 0.11 0.57 -3.37
C GLY A 293 0.89 1.18 -4.54
N LEU A 294 1.45 2.38 -4.39
CA LEU A 294 1.85 3.22 -5.53
C LEU A 294 2.97 2.60 -6.40
N LEU A 295 4.14 2.37 -5.84
CA LEU A 295 5.28 1.85 -6.62
C LEU A 295 5.02 0.46 -7.20
N PRO A 296 4.45 -0.50 -6.45
CA PRO A 296 4.06 -1.78 -7.02
C PRO A 296 2.99 -1.67 -8.12
N SER A 297 2.09 -0.69 -8.07
CA SER A 297 1.11 -0.45 -9.14
C SER A 297 1.77 0.05 -10.42
N ILE A 298 2.79 0.93 -10.31
CA ILE A 298 3.58 1.40 -11.45
C ILE A 298 4.34 0.23 -12.08
N TYR A 299 4.98 -0.62 -11.27
CA TYR A 299 5.62 -1.85 -11.77
C TYR A 299 4.61 -2.75 -12.48
N GLY A 300 3.43 -2.98 -11.88
CA GLY A 300 2.35 -3.76 -12.47
C GLY A 300 1.88 -3.20 -13.81
N ALA A 301 1.69 -1.89 -13.90
CA ALA A 301 1.32 -1.22 -15.13
C ALA A 301 2.37 -1.42 -16.25
N SER A 302 3.65 -1.29 -15.92
CA SER A 302 4.75 -1.55 -16.86
C SER A 302 4.73 -3.01 -17.36
N ARG A 303 4.56 -3.97 -16.44
CA ARG A 303 4.49 -5.39 -16.80
C ARG A 303 3.27 -5.69 -17.68
N ILE A 304 2.10 -5.18 -17.32
CA ILE A 304 0.85 -5.37 -18.06
C ILE A 304 0.93 -4.76 -19.46
N SER A 305 1.48 -3.55 -19.59
CA SER A 305 1.66 -2.90 -20.88
C SER A 305 2.50 -3.75 -21.84
N ARG A 306 3.58 -4.35 -21.36
CA ARG A 306 4.44 -5.24 -22.15
C ARG A 306 3.71 -6.55 -22.51
N LEU A 307 2.95 -7.14 -21.58
CA LEU A 307 2.14 -8.33 -21.85
C LEU A 307 1.06 -8.07 -22.91
N ILE A 308 0.36 -6.93 -22.84
CA ILE A 308 -0.62 -6.52 -23.85
C ILE A 308 0.06 -6.27 -25.21
N GLY A 309 1.30 -5.77 -25.19
CA GLY A 309 2.14 -5.61 -26.38
C GLY A 309 2.66 -6.92 -26.99
N GLY A 310 2.33 -8.07 -26.40
CA GLY A 310 2.73 -9.40 -26.91
C GLY A 310 4.13 -9.84 -26.49
N GLU A 311 4.77 -9.15 -25.53
CA GLU A 311 6.08 -9.58 -25.05
C GLU A 311 5.97 -10.85 -24.18
N ILE A 312 6.89 -11.78 -24.39
CA ILE A 312 7.07 -12.95 -23.50
C ILE A 312 7.95 -12.52 -22.34
N LEU A 313 7.34 -12.38 -21.17
CA LEU A 313 8.05 -11.98 -19.97
C LEU A 313 8.46 -13.19 -19.13
N PRO A 314 9.60 -13.10 -18.41
CA PRO A 314 9.97 -14.15 -17.46
C PRO A 314 8.89 -14.28 -16.36
N PRO A 315 8.71 -15.50 -15.83
CA PRO A 315 7.79 -15.73 -14.72
C PRO A 315 8.05 -14.79 -13.54
N SER A 316 6.98 -14.33 -12.92
CA SER A 316 7.02 -13.46 -11.75
C SER A 316 6.27 -14.10 -10.56
N MET A 317 6.69 -13.77 -9.34
CA MET A 317 5.94 -14.14 -8.15
C MET A 317 4.54 -13.49 -8.10
N PHE A 318 4.33 -12.44 -8.87
CA PHE A 318 3.04 -11.72 -8.97
C PHE A 318 2.08 -12.31 -10.00
N ASP A 319 2.53 -13.27 -10.83
CA ASP A 319 1.69 -13.87 -11.85
C ASP A 319 0.52 -14.63 -11.22
N VAL A 320 -0.66 -14.38 -11.76
CA VAL A 320 -1.86 -15.12 -11.36
C VAL A 320 -1.73 -16.56 -11.80
N ARG A 321 -1.87 -17.49 -10.89
CA ARG A 321 -1.74 -18.93 -11.15
C ARG A 321 -3.00 -19.66 -10.70
N ASP A 322 -3.58 -20.40 -11.61
CA ASP A 322 -4.65 -21.33 -11.31
C ASP A 322 -4.40 -22.65 -12.04
N LYS A 323 -4.15 -23.71 -11.27
CA LYS A 323 -3.88 -25.04 -11.84
C LYS A 323 -5.05 -25.60 -12.65
N ARG A 324 -6.28 -25.21 -12.31
CA ARG A 324 -7.51 -25.67 -13.01
C ARG A 324 -7.56 -25.22 -14.46
N CYS A 325 -6.93 -24.08 -14.79
CA CYS A 325 -6.95 -23.54 -16.15
C CYS A 325 -5.95 -24.21 -17.09
N PHE A 326 -5.10 -25.09 -16.57
CA PHE A 326 -4.07 -25.81 -17.33
C PHE A 326 -4.31 -27.32 -17.40
N LEU A 327 -5.45 -27.80 -16.90
CA LEU A 327 -5.84 -29.20 -17.10
C LEU A 327 -6.39 -29.33 -18.51
N PRO A 328 -5.92 -30.31 -19.33
CA PRO A 328 -6.55 -30.62 -20.59
C PRO A 328 -7.98 -31.14 -20.34
N ASP A 329 -8.89 -30.79 -21.24
CA ASP A 329 -10.26 -31.28 -21.27
C ASP A 329 -10.30 -32.81 -21.33
#